data_b7684c7b76bf8198dd64dbe22fa8f9c8
#
_entry.id   b7684c7b76bf8198dd64dbe22fa8f9c8
#
_cell.length_a   1.000
_cell.length_b   1.000
_cell.length_c   1.000
_cell.angle_alpha   90.00
_cell.angle_beta   90.00
_cell.angle_gamma   90.00
#
_symmetry.space_group_name_H-M   'P 1'
#
loop_
_entity.id
_entity.type
_entity.pdbx_description
1 polymer ?
#
loop_
_entity_poly.entity_id
_entity_poly.type
_entity_poly.pdbx_seq_one_letter_code
_entity_poly.pdbx_strand_id
1 'polypeptide(L)'
;MSKLAVVFWSGTGNTEAMAAAVEAGAKEKGAEVTVFGPSEFTAEKAAGFDAIAFGCPAMGAEVLEEDEFQPMFDAVKGAVGGKAVGLFGSYGWGGGEWMRSWESDCDAAGISLAAESVICADAPDDDALAACKALGAALC
;
A
#
# COMPACT_ATOMS: atom_id res chain seq x y z
N MET A 1 -6.52 19.93 -3.72
CA MET A 1 -5.30 19.09 -3.62
C MET A 1 -5.62 17.86 -2.77
N SER A 2 -5.34 16.68 -3.31
CA SER A 2 -5.56 15.45 -2.57
C SER A 2 -4.45 15.22 -1.54
N LYS A 3 -4.81 14.62 -0.43
CA LYS A 3 -3.85 14.21 0.59
C LYS A 3 -3.74 12.71 0.58
N LEU A 4 -2.54 12.21 0.27
CA LEU A 4 -2.26 10.77 0.19
C LEU A 4 -1.33 10.34 1.33
N ALA A 5 -1.69 9.27 2.03
CA ALA A 5 -0.80 8.62 2.96
C ALA A 5 -0.22 7.38 2.28
N VAL A 6 1.10 7.22 2.32
CA VAL A 6 1.77 6.00 1.88
C VAL A 6 2.27 5.30 3.13
N VAL A 7 1.72 4.13 3.41
CA VAL A 7 2.01 3.39 4.63
C VAL A 7 2.60 2.03 4.25
N PHE A 8 3.86 1.79 4.59
CA PHE A 8 4.50 0.56 4.14
C PHE A 8 5.48 -0.02 5.17
N TRP A 9 5.73 -1.32 5.04
CA TRP A 9 6.78 -2.03 5.74
C TRP A 9 7.74 -2.62 4.71
N SER A 10 9.03 -2.55 4.95
CA SER A 10 10.02 -3.10 4.04
C SER A 10 11.19 -3.67 4.83
N GLY A 11 11.58 -4.91 4.51
CA GLY A 11 12.71 -5.56 5.14
C GLY A 11 13.95 -5.54 4.26
N THR A 12 13.77 -5.60 2.94
CA THR A 12 14.88 -5.70 1.98
C THR A 12 15.09 -4.45 1.14
N GLY A 13 14.16 -3.49 1.22
CA GLY A 13 14.20 -2.29 0.41
C GLY A 13 13.37 -2.37 -0.87
N ASN A 14 12.85 -3.53 -1.23
CA ASN A 14 12.05 -3.67 -2.46
C ASN A 14 10.73 -2.93 -2.37
N THR A 15 9.98 -3.16 -1.30
CA THR A 15 8.71 -2.46 -1.09
C THR A 15 8.95 -0.97 -0.86
N GLU A 16 10.06 -0.60 -0.24
CA GLU A 16 10.43 0.81 -0.07
C GLU A 16 10.62 1.50 -1.42
N ALA A 17 11.28 0.84 -2.37
CA ALA A 17 11.45 1.39 -3.71
C ALA A 17 10.12 1.57 -4.42
N MET A 18 9.19 0.62 -4.23
CA MET A 18 7.84 0.73 -4.77
C MET A 18 7.10 1.92 -4.13
N ALA A 19 7.23 2.09 -2.81
CA ALA A 19 6.60 3.20 -2.10
C ALA A 19 7.08 4.55 -2.62
N ALA A 20 8.37 4.67 -2.90
CA ALA A 20 8.94 5.89 -3.46
C ALA A 20 8.34 6.23 -4.83
N ALA A 21 8.09 5.20 -5.65
CA ALA A 21 7.47 5.40 -6.96
C ALA A 21 5.99 5.80 -6.83
N VAL A 22 5.26 5.22 -5.88
CA VAL A 22 3.88 5.63 -5.59
C VAL A 22 3.84 7.10 -5.19
N GLU A 23 4.75 7.49 -4.31
CA GLU A 23 4.86 8.88 -3.86
C GLU A 23 5.13 9.81 -5.04
N ALA A 24 6.08 9.46 -5.90
CA ALA A 24 6.43 10.29 -7.06
C ALA A 24 5.24 10.47 -8.00
N GLY A 25 4.50 9.40 -8.27
CA GLY A 25 3.32 9.48 -9.14
C GLY A 25 2.22 10.38 -8.59
N ALA A 26 1.99 10.30 -7.29
CA ALA A 26 1.00 11.15 -6.63
C ALA A 26 1.42 12.62 -6.65
N LYS A 27 2.71 12.90 -6.41
CA LYS A 27 3.22 14.26 -6.45
C LYS A 27 3.13 14.89 -7.84
N GLU A 28 3.29 14.08 -8.88
CA GLU A 28 3.11 14.57 -10.26
C GLU A 28 1.68 15.03 -10.52
N LYS A 29 0.72 14.53 -9.76
CA LYS A 29 -0.68 14.97 -9.83
C LYS A 29 -0.98 16.14 -8.91
N GLY A 30 0.02 16.65 -8.21
CA GLY A 30 -0.16 17.76 -7.28
C GLY A 30 -0.64 17.38 -5.90
N ALA A 31 -0.60 16.08 -5.56
CA ALA A 31 -1.05 15.63 -4.25
C ALA A 31 -0.05 15.99 -3.15
N GLU A 32 -0.56 16.18 -1.96
CA GLU A 32 0.26 16.29 -0.76
C GLU A 32 0.46 14.87 -0.21
N VAL A 33 1.71 14.40 -0.14
CA VAL A 33 2.01 13.02 0.25
C VAL A 33 2.76 12.98 1.57
N THR A 34 2.29 12.13 2.48
CA THR A 34 2.98 11.84 3.73
C THR A 34 3.27 10.35 3.79
N VAL A 35 4.50 9.99 4.13
CA VAL A 35 4.94 8.58 4.19
C VAL A 35 5.04 8.17 5.66
N PHE A 36 4.47 7.00 5.97
CA PHE A 36 4.45 6.46 7.33
C PHE A 36 5.02 5.05 7.37
N GLY A 37 5.70 4.72 8.46
CA GLY A 37 5.92 3.33 8.83
C GLY A 37 4.66 2.79 9.53
N PRO A 38 4.53 1.46 9.68
CA PRO A 38 3.32 0.88 10.27
C PRO A 38 3.06 1.36 11.70
N SER A 39 4.11 1.50 12.51
CA SER A 39 3.95 1.92 13.90
C SER A 39 3.53 3.37 14.05
N GLU A 40 3.60 4.14 12.98
CA GLU A 40 3.29 5.57 13.00
C GLU A 40 1.87 5.89 12.48
N PHE A 41 1.18 4.91 11.89
CA PHE A 41 -0.11 5.15 11.27
C PHE A 41 -1.24 4.60 12.13
N THR A 42 -2.28 5.41 12.33
CA THR A 42 -3.42 5.06 13.17
C THR A 42 -4.73 5.45 12.49
N ALA A 43 -5.85 4.96 13.00
CA ALA A 43 -7.17 5.32 12.50
C ALA A 43 -7.40 6.84 12.61
N GLU A 44 -6.89 7.46 13.66
CA GLU A 44 -7.00 8.91 13.82
C GLU A 44 -6.25 9.66 12.73
N LYS A 45 -5.03 9.21 12.40
CA LYS A 45 -4.25 9.81 11.33
C LYS A 45 -4.90 9.60 9.97
N ALA A 46 -5.48 8.41 9.76
CA ALA A 46 -6.16 8.08 8.51
C ALA A 46 -7.29 9.07 8.18
N ALA A 47 -7.94 9.61 9.20
CA ALA A 47 -9.02 10.57 9.01
C ALA A 47 -8.57 11.85 8.29
N GLY A 48 -7.29 12.17 8.35
CA GLY A 48 -6.74 13.37 7.70
C GLY A 48 -6.36 13.20 6.23
N PHE A 49 -6.60 12.03 5.65
CA PHE A 49 -6.19 11.74 4.27
C PHE A 49 -7.38 11.36 3.40
N ASP A 50 -7.32 11.74 2.12
CA ASP A 50 -8.35 11.41 1.13
C ASP A 50 -8.10 10.04 0.52
N ALA A 51 -6.84 9.62 0.45
CA ALA A 51 -6.42 8.38 -0.15
C ALA A 51 -5.29 7.75 0.65
N ILE A 52 -5.17 6.43 0.58
CA ILE A 52 -4.13 5.69 1.29
C ILE A 52 -3.59 4.59 0.39
N ALA A 53 -2.26 4.52 0.26
CA ALA A 53 -1.58 3.44 -0.41
C ALA A 53 -0.87 2.60 0.64
N PHE A 54 -1.28 1.34 0.78
CA PHE A 54 -0.65 0.42 1.72
C PHE A 54 0.33 -0.49 0.98
N GLY A 55 1.53 -0.63 1.52
CA GLY A 55 2.56 -1.48 0.94
C GLY A 55 3.15 -2.46 1.95
N CYS A 56 3.22 -3.72 1.58
CA CYS A 56 3.80 -4.76 2.42
C CYS A 56 4.21 -5.95 1.56
N PRO A 57 5.44 -6.47 1.75
CA PRO A 57 5.87 -7.64 0.98
C PRO A 57 5.21 -8.91 1.50
N ALA A 58 5.24 -9.97 0.67
CA ALA A 58 4.85 -11.29 1.12
C ALA A 58 5.90 -11.82 2.09
N MET A 59 5.46 -12.25 3.26
CA MET A 59 6.33 -12.88 4.24
C MET A 59 6.33 -14.40 4.02
N GLY A 60 7.17 -15.11 4.75
CA GLY A 60 7.45 -16.52 4.50
C GLY A 60 6.27 -17.48 4.33
N ALA A 61 5.14 -17.19 4.95
CA ALA A 61 3.92 -18.01 4.83
C ALA A 61 2.88 -17.37 3.92
N GLU A 62 3.30 -16.49 3.02
CA GLU A 62 2.43 -15.70 2.14
C GLU A 62 1.36 -14.92 2.91
N VAL A 63 1.82 -14.22 3.94
CA VAL A 63 0.98 -13.33 4.76
C VAL A 63 1.64 -11.97 4.85
N LEU A 64 0.91 -10.98 5.35
CA LEU A 64 1.50 -9.68 5.65
C LEU A 64 2.48 -9.82 6.81
N GLU A 65 3.39 -8.85 6.93
CA GLU A 65 4.31 -8.83 8.06
C GLU A 65 3.47 -8.75 9.35
N GLU A 66 3.74 -9.67 10.29
CA GLU A 66 2.83 -9.92 11.41
C GLU A 66 3.12 -9.09 12.66
N ASP A 67 4.34 -8.56 12.81
CA ASP A 67 4.73 -7.87 14.04
C ASP A 67 4.29 -6.40 14.07
N GLU A 68 4.33 -5.73 12.94
CA GLU A 68 4.04 -4.30 12.87
C GLU A 68 2.94 -3.97 11.86
N PHE A 69 3.00 -4.53 10.66
CA PHE A 69 2.08 -4.15 9.58
C PHE A 69 0.69 -4.71 9.80
N GLN A 70 0.57 -6.00 10.05
CA GLN A 70 -0.74 -6.63 10.25
C GLN A 70 -1.52 -5.99 11.40
N PRO A 71 -0.92 -5.76 12.59
CA PRO A 71 -1.64 -5.09 13.66
C PRO A 71 -2.09 -3.68 13.30
N MET A 72 -1.26 -2.92 12.59
CA MET A 72 -1.62 -1.59 12.13
C MET A 72 -2.79 -1.66 11.16
N PHE A 73 -2.71 -2.54 10.16
CA PHE A 73 -3.76 -2.67 9.17
C PHE A 73 -5.09 -3.08 9.81
N ASP A 74 -5.05 -4.03 10.73
CA ASP A 74 -6.25 -4.46 11.46
C ASP A 74 -6.88 -3.32 12.25
N ALA A 75 -6.05 -2.43 12.80
CA ALA A 75 -6.53 -1.29 13.57
C ALA A 75 -7.15 -0.21 12.69
N VAL A 76 -6.69 -0.03 11.46
CA VAL A 76 -7.14 1.08 10.61
C VAL A 76 -8.14 0.67 9.54
N LYS A 77 -8.24 -0.61 9.18
CA LYS A 77 -9.06 -1.04 8.05
C LYS A 77 -10.53 -0.65 8.16
N GLY A 78 -11.05 -0.59 9.36
CA GLY A 78 -12.43 -0.14 9.60
C GLY A 78 -12.63 1.36 9.46
N ALA A 79 -11.56 2.13 9.40
CA ALA A 79 -11.61 3.61 9.36
C ALA A 79 -11.35 4.17 7.97
N VAL A 80 -11.00 3.33 6.98
CA VAL A 80 -10.63 3.81 5.64
C VAL A 80 -11.67 3.54 4.57
N GLY A 81 -12.83 2.99 4.93
CA GLY A 81 -13.93 2.81 3.99
C GLY A 81 -14.38 4.16 3.45
N GLY A 82 -14.64 4.23 2.16
CA GLY A 82 -15.02 5.47 1.50
C GLY A 82 -13.85 6.33 1.01
N LYS A 83 -12.62 5.94 1.35
CA LYS A 83 -11.43 6.61 0.83
C LYS A 83 -10.90 5.84 -0.38
N ALA A 84 -10.09 6.50 -1.21
CA ALA A 84 -9.39 5.83 -2.30
C ALA A 84 -8.24 5.02 -1.69
N VAL A 85 -8.25 3.70 -1.87
CA VAL A 85 -7.24 2.82 -1.29
C VAL A 85 -6.57 2.00 -2.39
N GLY A 86 -5.26 1.87 -2.32
CA GLY A 86 -4.49 1.02 -3.22
C GLY A 86 -3.50 0.18 -2.44
N LEU A 87 -3.11 -0.96 -3.01
CA LEU A 87 -2.18 -1.90 -2.40
C LEU A 87 -0.99 -2.16 -3.31
N PHE A 88 0.18 -2.36 -2.72
CA PHE A 88 1.36 -2.75 -3.47
C PHE A 88 2.30 -3.58 -2.60
N GLY A 89 3.21 -4.30 -3.24
CA GLY A 89 4.21 -5.07 -2.50
C GLY A 89 5.01 -6.00 -3.42
N SER A 90 6.15 -6.48 -2.91
CA SER A 90 7.01 -7.42 -3.60
C SER A 90 6.90 -8.81 -2.97
N TYR A 91 7.30 -9.85 -3.73
CA TYR A 91 7.33 -11.21 -3.22
C TYR A 91 8.56 -11.95 -3.77
N GLY A 92 9.07 -12.93 -3.01
CA GLY A 92 10.25 -13.69 -3.44
C GLY A 92 9.90 -15.03 -4.07
N TRP A 93 8.77 -15.61 -3.67
CA TRP A 93 8.29 -16.89 -4.19
C TRP A 93 6.78 -16.98 -3.98
N GLY A 94 6.17 -18.00 -4.53
CA GLY A 94 4.72 -18.10 -4.51
C GLY A 94 4.11 -17.37 -5.69
N GLY A 95 2.82 -17.31 -5.79
CA GLY A 95 2.09 -16.75 -6.93
C GLY A 95 1.31 -15.48 -6.63
N GLY A 96 1.68 -14.75 -5.59
CA GLY A 96 0.95 -13.54 -5.21
C GLY A 96 -0.25 -13.80 -4.31
N GLU A 97 -0.30 -14.97 -3.68
CA GLU A 97 -1.41 -15.33 -2.79
C GLU A 97 -1.62 -14.35 -1.67
N TRP A 98 -0.53 -13.80 -1.10
CA TRP A 98 -0.65 -12.84 0.00
C TRP A 98 -1.45 -11.60 -0.44
N MET A 99 -1.26 -11.17 -1.67
CA MET A 99 -1.97 -10.01 -2.19
C MET A 99 -3.44 -10.32 -2.42
N ARG A 100 -3.74 -11.51 -2.96
CA ARG A 100 -5.14 -11.92 -3.16
C ARG A 100 -5.87 -12.05 -1.82
N SER A 101 -5.19 -12.59 -0.81
CA SER A 101 -5.76 -12.67 0.54
C SER A 101 -5.97 -11.28 1.14
N TRP A 102 -5.03 -10.38 0.89
CA TRP A 102 -5.13 -9.00 1.37
C TRP A 102 -6.28 -8.26 0.70
N GLU A 103 -6.43 -8.43 -0.61
CA GLU A 103 -7.56 -7.84 -1.35
C GLU A 103 -8.89 -8.36 -0.81
N SER A 104 -8.96 -9.65 -0.50
CA SER A 104 -10.15 -10.26 0.08
C SER A 104 -10.47 -9.70 1.47
N ASP A 105 -9.44 -9.46 2.27
CA ASP A 105 -9.58 -8.85 3.60
C ASP A 105 -10.09 -7.40 3.47
N CYS A 106 -9.59 -6.67 2.48
CA CYS A 106 -10.08 -5.32 2.20
C CYS A 106 -11.58 -5.35 1.84
N ASP A 107 -11.96 -6.26 0.96
CA ASP A 107 -13.36 -6.40 0.54
C ASP A 107 -14.26 -6.71 1.74
N ALA A 108 -13.83 -7.63 2.60
CA ALA A 108 -14.57 -7.99 3.81
C ALA A 108 -14.69 -6.81 4.78
N ALA A 109 -13.74 -5.89 4.77
CA ALA A 109 -13.74 -4.70 5.63
C ALA A 109 -14.52 -3.52 5.03
N GLY A 110 -15.08 -3.67 3.84
CA GLY A 110 -15.81 -2.60 3.17
C GLY A 110 -14.92 -1.62 2.44
N ILE A 111 -13.68 -1.99 2.17
CA ILE A 111 -12.73 -1.17 1.42
C ILE A 111 -12.84 -1.50 -0.06
N SER A 112 -13.13 -0.50 -0.88
CA SER A 112 -13.12 -0.64 -2.34
C SER A 112 -11.78 -0.14 -2.86
N LEU A 113 -11.02 -1.01 -3.53
CA LEU A 113 -9.74 -0.60 -4.09
C LEU A 113 -9.96 0.30 -5.30
N ALA A 114 -9.29 1.44 -5.32
CA ALA A 114 -9.46 2.44 -6.36
C ALA A 114 -8.71 2.08 -7.64
N ALA A 115 -7.76 1.14 -7.56
CA ALA A 115 -6.96 0.72 -8.68
C ALA A 115 -6.48 -0.72 -8.45
N GLU A 116 -5.99 -1.36 -9.50
CA GLU A 116 -5.43 -2.70 -9.41
C GLU A 116 -4.19 -2.69 -8.52
N SER A 117 -4.05 -3.72 -7.67
CA SER A 117 -2.88 -3.85 -6.80
C SER A 117 -1.62 -4.07 -7.63
N VAL A 118 -0.51 -3.48 -7.20
CA VAL A 118 0.78 -3.61 -7.91
C VAL A 118 1.66 -4.60 -7.16
N ILE A 119 2.04 -5.68 -7.83
CA ILE A 119 2.94 -6.69 -7.25
C ILE A 119 4.13 -6.90 -8.18
N CYS A 120 5.27 -7.28 -7.62
CA CYS A 120 6.44 -7.64 -8.41
C CYS A 120 7.24 -8.71 -7.68
N ALA A 121 7.97 -9.52 -8.44
CA ALA A 121 8.87 -10.54 -7.88
C ALA A 121 10.21 -9.90 -7.59
N ASP A 122 10.71 -10.07 -6.38
CA ASP A 122 12.00 -9.55 -5.93
C ASP A 122 12.09 -8.02 -6.09
N ALA A 123 13.22 -7.51 -6.59
CA ALA A 123 13.40 -6.08 -6.76
C ALA A 123 12.50 -5.55 -7.90
N PRO A 124 11.86 -4.40 -7.71
CA PRO A 124 11.01 -3.84 -8.76
C PRO A 124 11.83 -3.43 -9.97
N ASP A 125 11.38 -3.85 -11.15
CA ASP A 125 11.96 -3.44 -12.42
C ASP A 125 11.30 -2.14 -12.89
N ASP A 126 11.69 -1.66 -14.08
CA ASP A 126 11.15 -0.41 -14.61
C ASP A 126 9.63 -0.49 -14.81
N ASP A 127 9.11 -1.64 -15.23
CA ASP A 127 7.67 -1.82 -15.42
C ASP A 127 6.92 -1.76 -14.09
N ALA A 128 7.47 -2.38 -13.04
CA ALA A 128 6.87 -2.35 -11.72
C ALA A 128 6.89 -0.94 -11.13
N LEU A 129 8.00 -0.21 -11.30
CA LEU A 129 8.09 1.15 -10.82
C LEU A 129 7.11 2.07 -11.56
N ALA A 130 6.96 1.88 -12.87
CA ALA A 130 5.98 2.63 -13.66
C ALA A 130 4.54 2.34 -13.19
N ALA A 131 4.25 1.08 -12.87
CA ALA A 131 2.95 0.70 -12.34
C ALA A 131 2.68 1.33 -10.97
N CYS A 132 3.71 1.44 -10.12
CA CYS A 132 3.59 2.10 -8.83
C CYS A 132 3.34 3.59 -8.99
N LYS A 133 4.02 4.25 -9.93
CA LYS A 133 3.75 5.65 -10.24
C LYS A 133 2.30 5.84 -10.69
N ALA A 134 1.83 4.94 -11.56
CA ALA A 134 0.45 4.99 -12.03
C ALA A 134 -0.55 4.77 -10.89
N LEU A 135 -0.21 3.90 -9.94
CA LEU A 135 -1.06 3.68 -8.77
C LEU A 135 -1.19 4.96 -7.94
N GLY A 136 -0.06 5.61 -7.66
CA GLY A 136 -0.07 6.87 -6.91
C GLY A 136 -0.90 7.93 -7.61
N ALA A 137 -0.76 8.05 -8.93
CA ALA A 137 -1.54 9.00 -9.73
C ALA A 137 -3.03 8.66 -9.71
N ALA A 138 -3.37 7.37 -9.74
CA ALA A 138 -4.78 6.92 -9.76
C ALA A 138 -5.48 7.18 -8.44
N LEU A 139 -4.75 7.24 -7.33
CA LEU A 139 -5.32 7.51 -6.01
C LEU A 139 -5.59 9.00 -5.78
N CYS A 140 -5.08 9.84 -6.63
CA CYS A 140 -5.20 11.29 -6.53
C CYS A 140 -5.93 11.85 -7.75
#